data_4b7594d3951fecde4895b2e5767588da
#
_entry.id   4b7594d3951fecde4895b2e5767588da
#
_cell.length_a   1.000
_cell.length_b   1.000
_cell.length_c   1.000
_cell.angle_alpha   90.00
_cell.angle_beta   90.00
_cell.angle_gamma   90.00
#
_symmetry.space_group_name_H-M   'P 1'
#
loop_
_entity.id
_entity.type
_entity.pdbx_description
1 polymer ?
#
loop_
_entity_poly.entity_id
_entity_poly.type
_entity_poly.pdbx_seq_one_letter_code
_entity_poly.pdbx_strand_id
1 'polypeptide(L)'
;MKTSNKAVEDVVACVIDYGTFTALSEKLAETYKKVYYYAPTEREYKTLADTMTGSGLTKVERIYDFFDPEIFDKIDLFIFPDIGYGGLQRYLRSIGKSVWGSMGADELELYRDHFIEVLKEVGLPTVPSKVLHGLKELSEYLKTVEKKWVKINRYRENMETWYHINYALSERRLESLAVIFGGARSQVTFVVQDEIETDMECGYDGWCINGAYPSKSFQGYEKKNELYLGSLLQDKDLPEEILFVNQKMAPILEEYGYRNWWATEIRVSKGVPYFIDPTARHPGQTGEHQWETCLNIADVVWQGSNGKVIEPKFGWPFAAEATIHYEASSDNPAIAEEWKVLEIPKKVKQWFKPYHYCVIDGIYHFMPSKKDEVGVLLGVGDSVAESIDDIKEKLELMKHLPIFAKTAGFVDLLKSIQEAEKNGIKFANKIPKPESVL
;
A
#
# COMPACT_ATOMS: atom_id res chain seq x y z
N MET A 1 28.93 -6.48 -9.59
CA MET A 1 28.41 -5.63 -8.49
C MET A 1 29.17 -5.98 -7.22
N LYS A 2 29.80 -5.02 -6.54
CA LYS A 2 30.34 -5.27 -5.20
C LYS A 2 29.14 -5.41 -4.27
N THR A 3 28.81 -6.63 -3.85
CA THR A 3 27.87 -6.82 -2.75
C THR A 3 28.45 -6.11 -1.53
N SER A 4 27.78 -5.11 -1.04
CA SER A 4 28.21 -4.40 0.15
C SER A 4 28.19 -5.40 1.32
N ASN A 5 29.37 -5.68 1.88
CA ASN A 5 29.52 -6.48 3.11
C ASN A 5 29.29 -5.61 4.37
N LYS A 6 28.63 -4.45 4.21
CA LYS A 6 28.36 -3.55 5.30
C LYS A 6 27.38 -4.16 6.27
N ALA A 7 27.66 -4.08 7.55
CA ALA A 7 26.73 -4.51 8.61
C ALA A 7 25.49 -3.63 8.59
N VAL A 8 24.35 -4.19 8.92
CA VAL A 8 23.06 -3.48 8.80
C VAL A 8 22.98 -2.25 9.70
N GLU A 9 23.58 -2.31 10.88
CA GLU A 9 23.70 -1.22 11.84
C GLU A 9 24.59 -0.06 11.39
N ASP A 10 25.41 -0.26 10.36
CA ASP A 10 26.27 0.79 9.78
C ASP A 10 25.63 1.46 8.56
N VAL A 11 24.48 0.98 8.09
CA VAL A 11 23.79 1.50 6.90
C VAL A 11 23.27 2.91 7.13
N VAL A 12 23.49 3.77 6.16
CA VAL A 12 22.86 5.09 6.04
C VAL A 12 21.82 5.00 4.93
N ALA A 13 20.54 5.18 5.29
CA ALA A 13 19.43 5.08 4.35
C ALA A 13 18.75 6.43 4.11
N CYS A 14 18.08 6.55 2.96
CA CYS A 14 17.19 7.66 2.64
C CYS A 14 15.85 7.10 2.19
N VAL A 15 14.77 7.42 2.91
CA VAL A 15 13.40 7.09 2.52
C VAL A 15 12.85 8.27 1.72
N ILE A 16 12.35 7.99 0.53
CA ILE A 16 11.78 8.99 -0.41
C ILE A 16 10.33 8.59 -0.66
N ASP A 17 9.41 9.40 -0.17
CA ASP A 17 7.97 9.18 -0.34
C ASP A 17 7.19 10.50 -0.43
N TYR A 18 5.87 10.42 -0.34
CA TYR A 18 4.97 11.57 -0.37
C TYR A 18 4.31 11.86 1.00
N GLY A 19 4.81 11.26 2.09
CA GLY A 19 4.32 11.45 3.45
C GLY A 19 3.51 10.27 4.02
N THR A 20 3.09 9.33 3.21
CA THR A 20 2.31 8.16 3.65
C THR A 20 3.14 7.19 4.48
N PHE A 21 4.41 6.98 4.10
CA PHE A 21 5.30 6.01 4.73
C PHE A 21 6.33 6.64 5.68
N THR A 22 6.01 7.80 6.24
CA THR A 22 6.88 8.52 7.18
C THR A 22 7.28 7.64 8.37
N ALA A 23 6.32 6.87 8.92
CA ALA A 23 6.55 5.96 10.06
C ALA A 23 7.51 4.80 9.74
N LEU A 24 7.63 4.38 8.49
CA LEU A 24 8.64 3.40 8.07
C LEU A 24 10.07 3.90 8.34
N SER A 25 10.31 5.21 8.19
CA SER A 25 11.61 5.81 8.48
C SER A 25 12.00 5.64 9.94
N GLU A 26 11.06 5.84 10.88
CA GLU A 26 11.30 5.63 12.31
C GLU A 26 11.58 4.15 12.60
N LYS A 27 10.85 3.23 11.97
CA LYS A 27 11.08 1.79 12.13
C LYS A 27 12.48 1.36 11.68
N LEU A 28 12.91 1.83 10.52
CA LEU A 28 14.25 1.53 10.01
C LEU A 28 15.35 2.18 10.84
N ALA A 29 15.10 3.36 11.42
CA ALA A 29 16.04 4.07 12.29
C ALA A 29 16.26 3.37 13.66
N GLU A 30 15.44 2.37 14.02
CA GLU A 30 15.71 1.50 15.17
C GLU A 30 17.02 0.70 14.98
N THR A 31 17.34 0.35 13.72
CA THR A 31 18.48 -0.53 13.37
C THR A 31 19.56 0.20 12.59
N TYR A 32 19.21 0.98 11.58
CA TYR A 32 20.20 1.66 10.74
C TYR A 32 20.95 2.75 11.50
N LYS A 33 22.19 2.97 11.12
CA LYS A 33 23.05 4.02 11.67
C LYS A 33 22.43 5.40 11.57
N LYS A 34 21.81 5.69 10.43
CA LYS A 34 21.18 6.97 10.11
C LYS A 34 20.09 6.76 9.07
N VAL A 35 18.96 7.41 9.27
CA VAL A 35 17.90 7.48 8.28
C VAL A 35 17.63 8.95 7.95
N TYR A 36 17.77 9.28 6.67
CA TYR A 36 17.26 10.51 6.10
C TYR A 36 15.85 10.27 5.57
N TYR A 37 15.01 11.30 5.65
CA TYR A 37 13.67 11.28 5.10
C TYR A 37 13.49 12.46 4.16
N TYR A 38 12.94 12.20 2.97
CA TYR A 38 12.59 13.20 1.97
C TYR A 38 11.16 13.04 1.51
N ALA A 39 10.41 14.12 1.51
CA ALA A 39 9.13 14.24 0.81
C ALA A 39 9.10 15.55 0.02
N PRO A 40 8.44 15.60 -1.17
CA PRO A 40 8.32 16.82 -1.95
C PRO A 40 7.58 17.92 -1.17
N THR A 41 8.11 19.13 -1.22
CA THR A 41 7.56 20.29 -0.50
C THR A 41 6.25 20.84 -1.07
N GLU A 42 5.82 20.37 -2.23
CA GLU A 42 4.62 20.87 -2.93
C GLU A 42 3.31 20.62 -2.16
N ARG A 43 3.32 19.60 -1.29
CA ARG A 43 2.15 19.17 -0.49
C ARG A 43 2.24 19.58 0.98
N GLU A 44 3.21 20.40 1.34
CA GLU A 44 3.51 20.75 2.72
C GLU A 44 3.28 22.25 2.98
N TYR A 45 3.00 22.59 4.23
CA TYR A 45 2.98 23.98 4.68
C TYR A 45 4.40 24.54 4.70
N LYS A 46 4.70 25.45 3.79
CA LYS A 46 6.04 26.03 3.59
C LYS A 46 6.46 27.08 4.61
N THR A 47 5.61 27.40 5.57
CA THR A 47 5.81 28.57 6.44
C THR A 47 6.74 28.35 7.61
N LEU A 48 6.93 27.09 8.04
CA LEU A 48 7.80 26.77 9.17
C LEU A 48 8.54 25.46 8.89
N ALA A 49 9.86 25.47 8.81
CA ALA A 49 10.70 24.30 8.51
C ALA A 49 10.48 23.13 9.50
N ASP A 50 10.19 23.46 10.77
CA ASP A 50 10.00 22.46 11.83
C ASP A 50 8.63 21.76 11.78
N THR A 51 7.72 22.22 10.92
CA THR A 51 6.36 21.70 10.78
C THR A 51 6.15 20.90 9.50
N MET A 52 7.20 20.57 8.77
CA MET A 52 7.10 19.77 7.55
C MET A 52 7.02 18.28 7.89
N THR A 53 6.29 17.52 7.05
CA THR A 53 6.20 16.06 7.15
C THR A 53 7.58 15.45 7.33
N GLY A 54 7.72 14.61 8.37
CA GLY A 54 8.99 13.96 8.71
C GLY A 54 9.93 14.79 9.59
N SER A 55 9.55 16.03 10.00
CA SER A 55 10.31 16.82 10.98
C SER A 55 10.07 16.33 12.41
N GLY A 56 11.09 16.41 13.26
CA GLY A 56 11.03 16.08 14.69
C GLY A 56 10.94 14.60 15.01
N LEU A 57 11.13 13.71 14.04
CA LEU A 57 11.11 12.26 14.23
C LEU A 57 12.33 11.76 14.99
N THR A 58 12.18 10.70 15.78
CA THR A 58 13.26 10.12 16.54
C THR A 58 14.26 9.42 15.64
N LYS A 59 15.56 9.84 15.69
CA LYS A 59 16.66 9.27 14.90
C LYS A 59 16.51 9.39 13.38
N VAL A 60 15.54 10.15 12.89
CA VAL A 60 15.34 10.44 11.48
C VAL A 60 15.64 11.92 11.23
N GLU A 61 16.34 12.22 10.17
CA GLU A 61 16.63 13.58 9.74
C GLU A 61 15.88 13.92 8.47
N ARG A 62 14.97 14.89 8.55
CA ARG A 62 14.30 15.46 7.38
C ARG A 62 15.28 16.21 6.53
N ILE A 63 15.39 15.90 5.25
CA ILE A 63 16.23 16.59 4.27
C ILE A 63 15.37 17.20 3.16
N TYR A 64 15.89 18.24 2.53
CA TYR A 64 15.21 18.99 1.47
C TYR A 64 15.79 18.72 0.09
N ASP A 65 17.01 18.21 0.03
CA ASP A 65 17.69 17.81 -1.20
C ASP A 65 18.54 16.56 -0.92
N PHE A 66 18.15 15.43 -1.46
CA PHE A 66 18.92 14.20 -1.35
C PHE A 66 20.07 14.12 -2.38
N PHE A 67 20.15 15.07 -3.32
CA PHE A 67 21.29 15.23 -4.23
C PHE A 67 22.35 16.20 -3.71
N ASP A 68 22.14 16.84 -2.55
CA ASP A 68 23.20 17.60 -1.89
C ASP A 68 24.43 16.69 -1.72
N PRO A 69 25.60 17.05 -2.30
CA PRO A 69 26.77 16.18 -2.28
C PRO A 69 27.22 15.77 -0.87
N GLU A 70 27.04 16.65 0.13
CA GLU A 70 27.40 16.35 1.52
C GLU A 70 26.52 15.25 2.15
N ILE A 71 25.31 15.06 1.62
CA ILE A 71 24.35 14.05 2.06
C ILE A 71 24.39 12.83 1.14
N PHE A 72 24.33 13.06 -0.17
CA PHE A 72 24.22 12.02 -1.20
C PHE A 72 25.33 10.96 -1.12
N ASP A 73 26.58 11.41 -0.93
CA ASP A 73 27.73 10.51 -0.87
C ASP A 73 27.69 9.59 0.36
N LYS A 74 27.04 10.02 1.45
CA LYS A 74 26.89 9.25 2.68
C LYS A 74 25.79 8.19 2.61
N ILE A 75 24.80 8.34 1.69
CA ILE A 75 23.69 7.43 1.58
C ILE A 75 24.13 6.13 0.90
N ASP A 76 23.96 5.00 1.58
CA ASP A 76 24.20 3.67 1.05
C ASP A 76 22.95 3.11 0.35
N LEU A 77 21.77 3.40 0.87
CA LEU A 77 20.49 2.79 0.51
C LEU A 77 19.41 3.86 0.28
N PHE A 78 18.80 3.82 -0.89
CA PHE A 78 17.59 4.59 -1.20
C PHE A 78 16.37 3.68 -1.17
N ILE A 79 15.31 4.12 -0.49
CA ILE A 79 14.06 3.37 -0.28
C ILE A 79 12.92 4.15 -0.88
N PHE A 80 12.21 3.54 -1.82
CA PHE A 80 11.03 4.10 -2.49
C PHE A 80 9.83 3.21 -2.19
N PRO A 81 9.13 3.46 -1.09
CA PRO A 81 7.97 2.64 -0.74
C PRO A 81 6.79 2.86 -1.69
N ASP A 82 6.67 4.02 -2.30
CA ASP A 82 5.59 4.38 -3.22
C ASP A 82 6.04 4.37 -4.70
N ILE A 83 5.10 4.60 -5.62
CA ILE A 83 5.30 4.65 -7.08
C ILE A 83 5.87 6.00 -7.55
N GLY A 84 6.22 6.07 -8.84
CA GLY A 84 6.48 7.33 -9.54
C GLY A 84 7.95 7.71 -9.71
N TYR A 85 8.89 6.94 -9.17
CA TYR A 85 10.32 7.25 -9.20
C TYR A 85 11.17 6.26 -10.03
N GLY A 86 10.56 5.46 -10.92
CA GLY A 86 11.27 4.40 -11.66
C GLY A 86 12.52 4.87 -12.40
N GLY A 87 12.48 6.04 -13.04
CA GLY A 87 13.66 6.64 -13.70
C GLY A 87 14.80 6.97 -12.75
N LEU A 88 14.50 7.60 -11.60
CA LEU A 88 15.46 7.93 -10.56
C LEU A 88 16.04 6.64 -9.94
N GLN A 89 15.24 5.66 -9.66
CA GLN A 89 15.67 4.36 -9.11
C GLN A 89 16.68 3.67 -10.03
N ARG A 90 16.39 3.63 -11.34
CA ARG A 90 17.33 3.10 -12.35
C ARG A 90 18.64 3.87 -12.40
N TYR A 91 18.57 5.20 -12.36
CA TYR A 91 19.76 6.04 -12.31
C TYR A 91 20.62 5.76 -11.07
N LEU A 92 20.05 5.78 -9.88
CA LEU A 92 20.76 5.52 -8.62
C LEU A 92 21.44 4.15 -8.64
N ARG A 93 20.76 3.11 -9.12
CA ARG A 93 21.36 1.78 -9.24
C ARG A 93 22.46 1.74 -10.30
N SER A 94 22.36 2.49 -11.39
CA SER A 94 23.40 2.54 -12.44
C SER A 94 24.72 3.15 -11.93
N ILE A 95 24.66 4.05 -10.95
CA ILE A 95 25.83 4.64 -10.30
C ILE A 95 26.29 3.88 -9.04
N GLY A 96 25.72 2.69 -8.79
CA GLY A 96 26.17 1.77 -7.74
C GLY A 96 25.52 1.95 -6.37
N LYS A 97 24.48 2.78 -6.23
CA LYS A 97 23.70 2.87 -4.99
C LYS A 97 22.77 1.66 -4.84
N SER A 98 22.56 1.22 -3.59
CA SER A 98 21.54 0.22 -3.30
C SER A 98 20.16 0.87 -3.35
N VAL A 99 19.20 0.18 -3.95
CA VAL A 99 17.83 0.69 -4.12
C VAL A 99 16.81 -0.38 -3.77
N TRP A 100 15.96 -0.08 -2.81
CA TRP A 100 14.71 -0.78 -2.54
C TRP A 100 13.59 -0.01 -3.23
N GLY A 101 13.01 -0.58 -4.28
CA GLY A 101 12.00 0.10 -5.11
C GLY A 101 11.56 -0.72 -6.31
N SER A 102 10.52 -0.24 -7.01
CA SER A 102 9.88 -0.91 -8.15
C SER A 102 10.73 -0.97 -9.41
N MET A 103 11.73 -0.12 -9.55
CA MET A 103 12.60 0.04 -10.74
C MET A 103 11.84 0.37 -12.05
N GLY A 104 10.59 0.77 -11.95
CA GLY A 104 9.70 1.01 -13.08
C GLY A 104 8.61 -0.04 -13.25
N ALA A 105 8.59 -1.12 -12.47
CA ALA A 105 7.48 -2.06 -12.46
C ALA A 105 6.17 -1.48 -11.90
N ASP A 106 6.20 -0.29 -11.31
CA ASP A 106 5.03 0.54 -11.04
C ASP A 106 4.22 0.88 -12.31
N GLU A 107 4.82 0.72 -13.49
CA GLU A 107 4.10 0.78 -14.77
C GLU A 107 2.99 -0.27 -14.87
N LEU A 108 3.15 -1.44 -14.25
CA LEU A 108 2.11 -2.48 -14.19
C LEU A 108 0.85 -2.00 -13.45
N GLU A 109 1.02 -1.17 -12.44
CA GLU A 109 -0.08 -0.58 -11.66
C GLU A 109 -0.65 0.67 -12.33
N LEU A 110 0.20 1.49 -12.94
CA LEU A 110 -0.18 2.78 -13.55
C LEU A 110 -0.82 2.64 -14.93
N TYR A 111 -0.32 1.69 -15.73
CA TYR A 111 -0.77 1.50 -17.13
C TYR A 111 -1.56 0.20 -17.23
N ARG A 112 -2.85 0.27 -16.97
CA ARG A 112 -3.75 -0.89 -16.92
C ARG A 112 -3.88 -1.62 -18.26
N ASP A 113 -3.76 -0.92 -19.36
CA ASP A 113 -3.69 -1.50 -20.71
C ASP A 113 -2.39 -2.31 -20.91
N HIS A 114 -1.25 -1.76 -20.51
CA HIS A 114 0.03 -2.46 -20.51
C HIS A 114 -0.02 -3.71 -19.60
N PHE A 115 -0.58 -3.58 -18.40
CA PHE A 115 -0.74 -4.72 -17.50
C PHE A 115 -1.51 -5.87 -18.14
N ILE A 116 -2.62 -5.58 -18.87
CA ILE A 116 -3.39 -6.61 -19.58
C ILE A 116 -2.53 -7.31 -20.64
N GLU A 117 -1.68 -6.59 -21.36
CA GLU A 117 -0.77 -7.21 -22.35
C GLU A 117 0.27 -8.11 -21.66
N VAL A 118 0.84 -7.65 -20.54
CA VAL A 118 1.76 -8.48 -19.73
C VAL A 118 1.07 -9.77 -19.25
N LEU A 119 -0.17 -9.70 -18.76
CA LEU A 119 -0.93 -10.90 -18.37
C LEU A 119 -1.07 -11.91 -19.50
N LYS A 120 -1.38 -11.43 -20.71
CA LYS A 120 -1.46 -12.28 -21.92
C LYS A 120 -0.10 -12.91 -22.25
N GLU A 121 0.96 -12.12 -22.21
CA GLU A 121 2.33 -12.57 -22.50
C GLU A 121 2.78 -13.70 -21.56
N VAL A 122 2.52 -13.58 -20.26
CA VAL A 122 2.88 -14.62 -19.29
C VAL A 122 1.86 -15.77 -19.23
N GLY A 123 0.79 -15.70 -20.00
CA GLY A 123 -0.25 -16.73 -20.09
C GLY A 123 -1.16 -16.78 -18.86
N LEU A 124 -1.41 -15.65 -18.19
CA LEU A 124 -2.42 -15.50 -17.17
C LEU A 124 -3.80 -15.21 -17.79
N PRO A 125 -4.89 -15.70 -17.18
CA PRO A 125 -6.25 -15.35 -17.61
C PRO A 125 -6.48 -13.85 -17.52
N THR A 126 -7.10 -13.27 -18.56
CA THR A 126 -7.46 -11.85 -18.59
C THR A 126 -8.97 -11.66 -18.62
N VAL A 127 -9.44 -10.66 -17.88
CA VAL A 127 -10.83 -10.23 -17.98
C VAL A 127 -11.06 -9.61 -19.36
N PRO A 128 -12.15 -9.98 -20.07
CA PRO A 128 -12.48 -9.31 -21.32
C PRO A 128 -12.54 -7.80 -21.13
N SER A 129 -11.74 -7.08 -21.91
CA SER A 129 -11.49 -5.66 -21.71
C SER A 129 -11.47 -4.92 -23.02
N LYS A 130 -11.90 -3.66 -22.99
CA LYS A 130 -11.81 -2.73 -24.15
C LYS A 130 -11.04 -1.48 -23.72
N VAL A 131 -10.00 -1.15 -24.47
CA VAL A 131 -9.25 0.10 -24.32
C VAL A 131 -9.90 1.17 -25.18
N LEU A 132 -10.12 2.36 -24.63
CA LEU A 132 -10.79 3.49 -25.25
C LEU A 132 -9.96 4.76 -25.04
N HIS A 133 -9.91 5.63 -26.06
CA HIS A 133 -9.11 6.85 -26.04
C HIS A 133 -10.00 8.08 -26.05
N GLY A 134 -9.90 8.87 -24.99
CA GLY A 134 -10.68 10.08 -24.81
C GLY A 134 -12.08 9.85 -24.24
N LEU A 135 -12.55 10.87 -23.55
CA LEU A 135 -13.83 10.82 -22.85
C LEU A 135 -15.03 10.68 -23.78
N LYS A 136 -14.91 11.15 -25.04
CA LYS A 136 -15.98 11.02 -26.04
C LYS A 136 -16.17 9.54 -26.43
N GLU A 137 -15.09 8.83 -26.76
CA GLU A 137 -15.15 7.41 -27.12
C GLU A 137 -15.70 6.57 -25.95
N LEU A 138 -15.25 6.87 -24.72
CA LEU A 138 -15.79 6.23 -23.53
C LEU A 138 -17.31 6.46 -23.42
N SER A 139 -17.76 7.71 -23.53
CA SER A 139 -19.18 8.06 -23.42
C SER A 139 -20.03 7.32 -24.47
N GLU A 140 -19.59 7.29 -25.74
CA GLU A 140 -20.32 6.59 -26.80
C GLU A 140 -20.38 5.07 -26.52
N TYR A 141 -19.29 4.48 -26.05
CA TYR A 141 -19.27 3.06 -25.72
C TYR A 141 -20.17 2.72 -24.53
N LEU A 142 -20.15 3.52 -23.47
CA LEU A 142 -20.95 3.27 -22.26
C LEU A 142 -22.47 3.38 -22.51
N LYS A 143 -22.92 4.04 -23.60
CA LYS A 143 -24.33 4.03 -24.04
C LYS A 143 -24.77 2.67 -24.58
N THR A 144 -23.82 1.81 -24.96
CA THR A 144 -24.11 0.53 -25.63
C THR A 144 -23.93 -0.69 -24.71
N VAL A 145 -23.46 -0.49 -23.48
CA VAL A 145 -23.16 -1.56 -22.53
C VAL A 145 -23.69 -1.25 -21.15
N GLU A 146 -23.82 -2.29 -20.32
CA GLU A 146 -24.18 -2.21 -18.91
C GLU A 146 -23.26 -3.09 -18.08
N LYS A 147 -23.20 -2.86 -16.77
CA LYS A 147 -22.47 -3.69 -15.79
C LYS A 147 -21.00 -3.90 -16.16
N LYS A 148 -20.26 -2.80 -16.24
CA LYS A 148 -18.83 -2.80 -16.55
C LYS A 148 -18.02 -2.07 -15.48
N TRP A 149 -16.80 -2.52 -15.26
CA TRP A 149 -15.81 -1.76 -14.52
C TRP A 149 -15.07 -0.81 -15.46
N VAL A 150 -15.02 0.46 -15.13
CA VAL A 150 -14.28 1.47 -15.87
C VAL A 150 -13.09 1.91 -15.05
N LYS A 151 -11.89 1.77 -15.61
CA LYS A 151 -10.61 2.14 -14.98
C LYS A 151 -9.92 3.21 -15.84
N ILE A 152 -9.30 4.20 -15.19
CA ILE A 152 -8.56 5.28 -15.85
C ILE A 152 -7.07 4.95 -15.78
N ASN A 153 -6.40 4.96 -16.94
CA ASN A 153 -4.94 4.81 -17.00
C ASN A 153 -4.23 6.01 -16.39
N ARG A 154 -3.12 5.77 -15.71
CA ARG A 154 -2.23 6.78 -15.12
C ARG A 154 -2.86 7.66 -14.05
N TYR A 155 -4.08 7.43 -13.68
CA TYR A 155 -4.78 8.22 -12.68
C TYR A 155 -4.89 7.42 -11.39
N ARG A 156 -4.45 8.04 -10.30
CA ARG A 156 -4.44 7.44 -8.96
C ARG A 156 -5.16 8.41 -8.03
N GLU A 157 -6.39 8.13 -7.71
CA GLU A 157 -7.19 8.77 -6.65
C GLU A 157 -8.56 8.09 -6.58
N ASN A 158 -9.47 8.57 -5.73
CA ASN A 158 -10.82 8.00 -5.52
C ASN A 158 -11.69 7.87 -6.78
N MET A 159 -11.29 8.46 -7.91
CA MET A 159 -12.03 8.42 -9.17
C MET A 159 -11.43 7.48 -10.21
N GLU A 160 -10.34 6.79 -9.91
CA GLU A 160 -9.60 5.95 -10.88
C GLU A 160 -10.38 4.75 -11.40
N THR A 161 -11.31 4.24 -10.60
CA THR A 161 -12.11 3.05 -10.93
C THR A 161 -13.55 3.25 -10.46
N TRP A 162 -14.51 2.88 -11.31
CA TRP A 162 -15.92 2.85 -10.93
C TRP A 162 -16.69 1.75 -11.66
N TYR A 163 -17.80 1.36 -11.05
CA TYR A 163 -18.74 0.42 -11.64
C TYR A 163 -19.79 1.17 -12.46
N HIS A 164 -19.83 0.88 -13.75
CA HIS A 164 -20.84 1.39 -14.68
C HIS A 164 -22.04 0.45 -14.70
N ILE A 165 -23.12 0.82 -14.01
CA ILE A 165 -24.37 0.07 -14.03
C ILE A 165 -25.07 0.26 -15.38
N ASN A 166 -25.32 1.54 -15.74
CA ASN A 166 -25.89 1.96 -17.00
C ASN A 166 -25.49 3.44 -17.30
N TYR A 167 -25.77 3.92 -18.49
CA TYR A 167 -25.36 5.25 -18.92
C TYR A 167 -25.99 6.38 -18.08
N ALA A 168 -27.29 6.27 -17.75
CA ALA A 168 -27.96 7.31 -16.97
C ALA A 168 -27.32 7.59 -15.62
N LEU A 169 -26.81 6.56 -14.94
CA LEU A 169 -26.10 6.70 -13.66
C LEU A 169 -24.64 7.18 -13.85
N SER A 170 -24.02 6.92 -15.00
CA SER A 170 -22.65 7.33 -15.27
C SER A 170 -22.52 8.72 -15.90
N GLU A 171 -23.57 9.27 -16.47
CA GLU A 171 -23.55 10.54 -17.20
C GLU A 171 -22.99 11.71 -16.36
N ARG A 172 -23.44 11.86 -15.10
CA ARG A 172 -22.92 12.90 -14.21
C ARG A 172 -21.44 12.75 -13.89
N ARG A 173 -20.97 11.50 -13.76
CA ARG A 173 -19.53 11.23 -13.57
C ARG A 173 -18.73 11.61 -14.82
N LEU A 174 -19.21 11.31 -16.02
CA LEU A 174 -18.56 11.70 -17.25
C LEU A 174 -18.48 13.22 -17.42
N GLU A 175 -19.53 13.96 -17.03
CA GLU A 175 -19.52 15.43 -16.98
C GLU A 175 -18.44 15.94 -16.00
N SER A 176 -18.36 15.36 -14.81
CA SER A 176 -17.33 15.72 -13.82
C SER A 176 -15.91 15.43 -14.33
N LEU A 177 -15.70 14.29 -14.97
CA LEU A 177 -14.42 13.95 -15.61
C LEU A 177 -14.07 14.93 -16.73
N ALA A 178 -15.05 15.40 -17.51
CA ALA A 178 -14.83 16.38 -18.56
C ALA A 178 -14.29 17.71 -17.99
N VAL A 179 -14.75 18.11 -16.81
CA VAL A 179 -14.26 19.30 -16.10
C VAL A 179 -12.85 19.07 -15.56
N ILE A 180 -12.62 17.92 -14.89
CA ILE A 180 -11.33 17.57 -14.27
C ILE A 180 -10.23 17.49 -15.32
N PHE A 181 -10.46 16.80 -16.43
CA PHE A 181 -9.44 16.61 -17.48
C PHE A 181 -9.31 17.82 -18.41
N GLY A 182 -10.32 18.68 -18.49
CA GLY A 182 -10.29 19.89 -19.30
C GLY A 182 -9.81 19.63 -20.73
N GLY A 183 -8.72 20.29 -21.13
CA GLY A 183 -8.10 20.12 -22.46
C GLY A 183 -7.51 18.75 -22.72
N ALA A 184 -7.13 18.00 -21.68
CA ALA A 184 -6.55 16.65 -21.81
C ALA A 184 -7.59 15.54 -22.00
N ARG A 185 -8.90 15.84 -21.93
CA ARG A 185 -10.00 14.86 -21.99
C ARG A 185 -10.00 13.93 -23.22
N SER A 186 -9.39 14.37 -24.31
CA SER A 186 -9.26 13.56 -25.53
C SER A 186 -8.04 12.61 -25.53
N GLN A 187 -7.14 12.77 -24.57
CA GLN A 187 -5.88 12.01 -24.48
C GLN A 187 -5.89 10.96 -23.36
N VAL A 188 -6.90 11.01 -22.49
CA VAL A 188 -7.02 10.04 -21.37
C VAL A 188 -7.39 8.68 -21.92
N THR A 189 -6.68 7.65 -21.49
CA THR A 189 -6.98 6.25 -21.83
C THR A 189 -7.81 5.62 -20.73
N PHE A 190 -8.85 4.90 -21.13
CA PHE A 190 -9.76 4.16 -20.26
C PHE A 190 -9.70 2.68 -20.60
N VAL A 191 -9.78 1.84 -19.58
CA VAL A 191 -9.97 0.40 -19.71
C VAL A 191 -11.35 0.05 -19.17
N VAL A 192 -12.20 -0.50 -20.03
CA VAL A 192 -13.53 -0.98 -19.65
C VAL A 192 -13.50 -2.50 -19.61
N GLN A 193 -13.78 -3.07 -18.45
CA GLN A 193 -13.69 -4.51 -18.19
C GLN A 193 -15.05 -5.12 -17.88
N ASP A 194 -15.24 -6.35 -18.28
CA ASP A 194 -16.40 -7.13 -17.91
C ASP A 194 -16.42 -7.39 -16.37
N GLU A 195 -17.62 -7.50 -15.83
CA GLU A 195 -17.77 -8.00 -14.47
C GLU A 195 -17.49 -9.52 -14.45
N ILE A 196 -16.77 -9.98 -13.44
CA ILE A 196 -16.52 -11.39 -13.22
C ILE A 196 -17.38 -11.83 -12.02
N GLU A 197 -18.17 -12.88 -12.20
CA GLU A 197 -18.75 -13.58 -11.07
C GLU A 197 -17.61 -14.16 -10.23
N THR A 198 -17.47 -13.67 -9.02
CA THR A 198 -16.35 -14.04 -8.14
C THR A 198 -16.83 -15.10 -7.15
N ASP A 199 -16.22 -16.29 -7.21
CA ASP A 199 -16.47 -17.36 -6.24
C ASP A 199 -15.74 -17.06 -4.93
N MET A 200 -14.51 -16.51 -5.04
CA MET A 200 -13.67 -16.12 -3.91
C MET A 200 -12.59 -15.12 -4.33
N GLU A 201 -12.06 -14.42 -3.35
CA GLU A 201 -10.89 -13.55 -3.51
C GLU A 201 -9.74 -14.06 -2.66
N CYS A 202 -8.50 -13.86 -3.13
CA CYS A 202 -7.30 -14.06 -2.35
C CYS A 202 -6.23 -13.06 -2.78
N GLY A 203 -5.30 -12.75 -1.88
CA GLY A 203 -4.24 -11.79 -2.13
C GLY A 203 -2.93 -12.21 -1.48
N TYR A 204 -1.84 -11.86 -2.11
CA TYR A 204 -0.49 -11.98 -1.60
C TYR A 204 -0.07 -10.63 -1.03
N ASP A 205 0.49 -10.62 0.17
CA ASP A 205 1.07 -9.46 0.82
C ASP A 205 2.49 -9.79 1.32
N GLY A 206 3.49 -9.28 0.62
CA GLY A 206 4.88 -9.53 0.92
C GLY A 206 5.81 -8.65 0.10
N TRP A 207 6.90 -9.24 -0.37
CA TRP A 207 7.85 -8.57 -1.26
C TRP A 207 8.40 -9.53 -2.30
N CYS A 208 8.99 -8.96 -3.33
CA CYS A 208 9.67 -9.70 -4.38
C CYS A 208 11.04 -9.09 -4.64
N ILE A 209 12.06 -9.95 -4.79
CA ILE A 209 13.43 -9.55 -5.06
C ILE A 209 13.90 -10.24 -6.35
N ASN A 210 13.93 -9.51 -7.46
CA ASN A 210 14.31 -10.02 -8.77
C ASN A 210 13.56 -11.33 -9.14
N GLY A 211 12.23 -11.35 -8.96
CA GLY A 211 11.40 -12.51 -9.25
C GLY A 211 11.35 -13.59 -8.16
N ALA A 212 12.15 -13.47 -7.09
CA ALA A 212 12.13 -14.40 -5.97
C ALA A 212 11.31 -13.86 -4.79
N TYR A 213 10.51 -14.71 -4.18
CA TYR A 213 9.65 -14.41 -3.05
C TYR A 213 10.22 -14.98 -1.74
N PRO A 214 9.92 -14.39 -0.56
CA PRO A 214 10.32 -14.93 0.73
C PRO A 214 9.55 -16.23 1.05
N SER A 215 10.09 -17.03 1.95
CA SER A 215 9.46 -18.29 2.39
C SER A 215 8.20 -18.11 3.23
N LYS A 216 7.94 -16.88 3.68
CA LYS A 216 6.75 -16.50 4.46
C LYS A 216 6.23 -15.16 3.98
N SER A 217 4.92 -15.05 3.89
CA SER A 217 4.20 -13.83 3.54
C SER A 217 2.82 -13.81 4.18
N PHE A 218 2.19 -12.65 4.18
CA PHE A 218 0.79 -12.57 4.57
C PHE A 218 -0.13 -12.91 3.40
N GLN A 219 -1.24 -13.52 3.74
CA GLN A 219 -2.47 -13.55 2.95
C GLN A 219 -3.50 -12.74 3.72
N GLY A 220 -4.15 -11.79 3.07
CA GLY A 220 -5.06 -10.89 3.75
C GLY A 220 -6.37 -10.65 3.04
N TYR A 221 -7.29 -10.10 3.82
CA TYR A 221 -8.58 -9.59 3.36
C TYR A 221 -8.72 -8.15 3.80
N GLU A 222 -9.07 -7.30 2.86
CA GLU A 222 -9.17 -5.86 3.04
C GLU A 222 -10.63 -5.39 2.88
N LYS A 223 -11.05 -4.49 3.75
CA LYS A 223 -12.15 -3.57 3.48
C LYS A 223 -11.53 -2.22 3.16
N LYS A 224 -11.49 -1.89 1.89
CA LYS A 224 -10.73 -0.78 1.31
C LYS A 224 -10.83 0.49 2.15
N ASN A 225 -9.67 1.06 2.53
CA ASN A 225 -9.51 2.25 3.34
C ASN A 225 -10.14 2.18 4.74
N GLU A 226 -10.48 1.00 5.25
CA GLU A 226 -11.07 0.85 6.58
C GLU A 226 -10.32 -0.17 7.43
N LEU A 227 -10.23 -1.42 6.98
CA LEU A 227 -9.77 -2.54 7.80
C LEU A 227 -9.00 -3.57 6.98
N TYR A 228 -8.14 -4.31 7.67
CA TYR A 228 -7.43 -5.47 7.13
C TYR A 228 -7.34 -6.58 8.19
N LEU A 229 -7.38 -7.82 7.72
CA LEU A 229 -7.05 -9.02 8.49
C LEU A 229 -6.08 -9.87 7.69
N GLY A 230 -4.91 -10.17 8.27
CA GLY A 230 -3.87 -10.97 7.64
C GLY A 230 -3.48 -12.20 8.44
N SER A 231 -3.18 -13.26 7.71
CA SER A 231 -2.61 -14.52 8.22
C SER A 231 -1.24 -14.75 7.61
N LEU A 232 -0.25 -14.99 8.44
CA LEU A 232 1.11 -15.31 8.02
C LEU A 232 1.18 -16.79 7.62
N LEU A 233 1.52 -17.05 6.39
CA LEU A 233 1.64 -18.41 5.83
C LEU A 233 3.07 -18.70 5.36
N GLN A 234 3.44 -19.97 5.37
CA GLN A 234 4.60 -20.46 4.63
C GLN A 234 4.27 -20.45 3.14
N ASP A 235 5.26 -20.25 2.29
CA ASP A 235 5.09 -20.28 0.83
C ASP A 235 4.32 -21.52 0.35
N LYS A 236 4.65 -22.71 0.86
CA LYS A 236 3.96 -23.96 0.54
C LYS A 236 2.50 -24.06 0.99
N ASP A 237 2.08 -23.20 1.91
CA ASP A 237 0.74 -23.17 2.51
C ASP A 237 -0.13 -22.06 1.89
N LEU A 238 0.45 -21.23 1.00
CA LEU A 238 -0.29 -20.23 0.23
C LEU A 238 -1.28 -20.90 -0.73
N PRO A 239 -2.43 -20.28 -1.02
CA PRO A 239 -3.35 -20.73 -2.07
C PRO A 239 -2.65 -20.96 -3.41
N GLU A 240 -3.05 -22.01 -4.12
CA GLU A 240 -2.49 -22.37 -5.42
C GLU A 240 -2.64 -21.22 -6.45
N GLU A 241 -3.70 -20.45 -6.34
CA GLU A 241 -3.98 -19.28 -7.17
C GLU A 241 -2.91 -18.19 -6.98
N ILE A 242 -2.50 -17.94 -5.75
CA ILE A 242 -1.42 -16.99 -5.41
C ILE A 242 -0.10 -17.51 -5.95
N LEU A 243 0.23 -18.78 -5.71
CA LEU A 243 1.46 -19.40 -6.19
C LEU A 243 1.53 -19.36 -7.73
N PHE A 244 0.43 -19.66 -8.40
CA PHE A 244 0.34 -19.62 -9.87
C PHE A 244 0.59 -18.21 -10.42
N VAL A 245 -0.06 -17.18 -9.86
CA VAL A 245 0.12 -15.80 -10.29
C VAL A 245 1.56 -15.33 -10.02
N ASN A 246 2.08 -15.55 -8.81
CA ASN A 246 3.44 -15.16 -8.46
C ASN A 246 4.48 -15.85 -9.34
N GLN A 247 4.34 -17.14 -9.64
CA GLN A 247 5.22 -17.87 -10.54
C GLN A 247 5.22 -17.29 -11.95
N LYS A 248 4.05 -16.90 -12.47
CA LYS A 248 3.92 -16.28 -13.79
C LYS A 248 4.49 -14.88 -13.85
N MET A 249 4.36 -14.10 -12.78
CA MET A 249 4.86 -12.73 -12.71
C MET A 249 6.36 -12.64 -12.37
N ALA A 250 6.96 -13.70 -11.81
CA ALA A 250 8.36 -13.71 -11.41
C ALA A 250 9.34 -13.29 -12.52
N PRO A 251 9.28 -13.82 -13.77
CA PRO A 251 10.17 -13.39 -14.85
C PRO A 251 10.03 -11.91 -15.19
N ILE A 252 8.82 -11.37 -15.17
CA ILE A 252 8.55 -9.94 -15.44
C ILE A 252 9.18 -9.06 -14.36
N LEU A 253 8.99 -9.43 -13.09
CA LEU A 253 9.57 -8.70 -11.96
C LEU A 253 11.12 -8.80 -11.95
N GLU A 254 11.68 -9.93 -12.39
CA GLU A 254 13.12 -10.09 -12.58
C GLU A 254 13.65 -9.18 -13.69
N GLU A 255 12.96 -9.09 -14.83
CA GLU A 255 13.33 -8.23 -15.96
C GLU A 255 13.37 -6.74 -15.56
N TYR A 256 12.39 -6.28 -14.78
CA TYR A 256 12.43 -4.94 -14.19
C TYR A 256 13.57 -4.76 -13.17
N GLY A 257 14.13 -5.86 -12.64
CA GLY A 257 15.05 -5.82 -11.50
C GLY A 257 14.36 -5.37 -10.22
N TYR A 258 13.10 -5.76 -10.07
CA TYR A 258 12.20 -5.39 -8.97
C TYR A 258 12.74 -5.80 -7.61
N ARG A 259 12.71 -4.90 -6.62
CA ARG A 259 13.13 -5.15 -5.23
C ARG A 259 12.31 -4.30 -4.30
N ASN A 260 11.08 -4.68 -4.07
CA ASN A 260 10.12 -3.89 -3.29
C ASN A 260 9.02 -4.78 -2.70
N TRP A 261 8.14 -4.18 -1.91
CA TRP A 261 6.87 -4.79 -1.53
C TRP A 261 6.06 -5.11 -2.79
N TRP A 262 5.37 -6.24 -2.72
CA TRP A 262 4.53 -6.74 -3.79
C TRP A 262 3.24 -7.28 -3.20
N ALA A 263 2.11 -6.82 -3.70
CA ALA A 263 0.82 -7.38 -3.35
C ALA A 263 -0.02 -7.66 -4.60
N THR A 264 -0.93 -8.63 -4.49
CA THR A 264 -1.79 -9.05 -5.60
C THR A 264 -3.24 -9.16 -5.15
N GLU A 265 -4.17 -8.67 -5.98
CA GLU A 265 -5.61 -8.97 -5.86
C GLU A 265 -5.98 -10.01 -6.91
N ILE A 266 -6.43 -11.18 -6.45
CA ILE A 266 -6.79 -12.30 -7.34
C ILE A 266 -8.25 -12.65 -7.07
N ARG A 267 -9.06 -12.68 -8.14
CA ARG A 267 -10.44 -13.15 -8.11
C ARG A 267 -10.55 -14.48 -8.82
N VAL A 268 -11.13 -15.46 -8.14
CA VAL A 268 -11.34 -16.79 -8.72
C VAL A 268 -12.78 -16.89 -9.20
N SER A 269 -12.95 -17.28 -10.44
CA SER A 269 -14.25 -17.50 -11.06
C SER A 269 -14.25 -18.85 -11.76
N LYS A 270 -15.13 -19.76 -11.33
CA LYS A 270 -15.26 -21.13 -11.86
C LYS A 270 -13.90 -21.87 -11.90
N GLY A 271 -13.11 -21.67 -10.83
CA GLY A 271 -11.77 -22.26 -10.69
C GLY A 271 -10.67 -21.59 -11.53
N VAL A 272 -10.96 -20.46 -12.18
CA VAL A 272 -9.96 -19.70 -12.97
C VAL A 272 -9.51 -18.49 -12.16
N PRO A 273 -8.20 -18.35 -11.85
CA PRO A 273 -7.68 -17.19 -11.13
C PRO A 273 -7.40 -16.03 -12.08
N TYR A 274 -8.08 -14.93 -11.87
CA TYR A 274 -7.88 -13.66 -12.58
C TYR A 274 -7.08 -12.71 -11.70
N PHE A 275 -5.89 -12.35 -12.14
CA PHE A 275 -5.09 -11.31 -11.49
C PHE A 275 -5.67 -9.93 -11.84
N ILE A 276 -6.33 -9.29 -10.89
CA ILE A 276 -7.15 -8.09 -11.14
C ILE A 276 -6.36 -6.80 -11.01
N ASP A 277 -5.54 -6.69 -9.96
CA ASP A 277 -4.80 -5.44 -9.67
C ASP A 277 -3.47 -5.79 -9.00
N PRO A 278 -2.33 -5.37 -9.58
CA PRO A 278 -1.03 -5.46 -8.92
C PRO A 278 -0.83 -4.26 -8.02
N THR A 279 -0.17 -4.45 -6.88
CA THR A 279 0.39 -3.36 -6.09
C THR A 279 1.91 -3.47 -6.14
N ALA A 280 2.52 -2.74 -7.08
CA ALA A 280 3.96 -2.78 -7.35
C ALA A 280 4.75 -1.80 -6.45
N ARG A 281 4.36 -1.69 -5.21
CA ARG A 281 4.88 -0.80 -4.17
C ARG A 281 4.50 -1.33 -2.79
N HIS A 282 4.84 -0.62 -1.72
CA HIS A 282 4.22 -0.89 -0.43
C HIS A 282 2.71 -0.64 -0.54
N PRO A 283 1.84 -1.61 -0.17
CA PRO A 283 0.42 -1.35 -0.11
C PRO A 283 0.16 -0.25 0.92
N GLY A 284 -0.32 0.90 0.47
CA GLY A 284 -0.68 2.01 1.36
C GLY A 284 -2.03 1.74 2.01
N GLN A 285 -2.24 2.30 3.19
CA GLN A 285 -3.40 2.07 4.05
C GLN A 285 -3.71 0.57 4.20
N THR A 286 -3.38 0.05 5.40
CA THR A 286 -3.51 -1.37 5.76
C THR A 286 -2.44 -2.32 5.17
N GLY A 287 -1.17 -1.87 5.12
CA GLY A 287 -0.03 -2.71 4.75
C GLY A 287 1.14 -2.64 5.74
N GLU A 288 1.01 -1.82 6.77
CA GLU A 288 2.04 -1.48 7.75
C GLU A 288 2.45 -2.68 8.62
N HIS A 289 1.57 -3.67 8.76
CA HIS A 289 1.88 -4.92 9.44
C HIS A 289 3.08 -5.64 8.81
N GLN A 290 3.28 -5.54 7.50
CA GLN A 290 4.36 -6.25 6.82
C GLN A 290 5.75 -5.85 7.34
N TRP A 291 5.96 -4.57 7.65
CA TRP A 291 7.25 -4.11 8.15
C TRP A 291 7.29 -3.95 9.69
N GLU A 292 6.15 -3.66 10.33
CA GLU A 292 6.14 -3.52 11.78
C GLU A 292 6.28 -4.87 12.50
N THR A 293 5.61 -5.91 12.01
CA THR A 293 5.68 -7.24 12.61
C THR A 293 6.91 -8.05 12.18
N CYS A 294 7.63 -7.61 11.14
CA CYS A 294 8.88 -8.22 10.69
C CYS A 294 10.06 -7.73 11.55
N LEU A 295 10.52 -8.56 12.49
CA LEU A 295 11.55 -8.23 13.47
C LEU A 295 12.92 -7.92 12.86
N ASN A 296 13.18 -8.39 11.64
CA ASN A 296 14.42 -8.16 10.89
C ASN A 296 14.20 -7.38 9.60
N ILE A 297 13.20 -6.49 9.56
CA ILE A 297 12.84 -5.73 8.34
C ILE A 297 14.01 -4.92 7.78
N ALA A 298 14.86 -4.36 8.64
CA ALA A 298 16.05 -3.63 8.20
C ALA A 298 17.02 -4.51 7.40
N ASP A 299 17.25 -5.76 7.85
CA ASP A 299 18.04 -6.75 7.10
C ASP A 299 17.36 -7.12 5.78
N VAL A 300 16.05 -7.35 5.80
CA VAL A 300 15.26 -7.67 4.60
C VAL A 300 15.42 -6.58 3.55
N VAL A 301 15.24 -5.33 3.93
CA VAL A 301 15.33 -4.18 3.02
C VAL A 301 16.79 -3.99 2.55
N TRP A 302 17.78 -4.06 3.43
CA TRP A 302 19.19 -3.91 3.08
C TRP A 302 19.68 -5.03 2.13
N GLN A 303 19.49 -6.28 2.50
CA GLN A 303 19.95 -7.40 1.68
C GLN A 303 19.11 -7.52 0.39
N GLY A 304 17.80 -7.29 0.48
CA GLY A 304 16.91 -7.27 -0.68
C GLY A 304 17.27 -6.19 -1.70
N SER A 305 17.62 -4.97 -1.25
CA SER A 305 18.11 -3.90 -2.14
C SER A 305 19.40 -4.29 -2.88
N ASN A 306 20.16 -5.23 -2.34
CA ASN A 306 21.35 -5.82 -2.96
C ASN A 306 21.06 -7.15 -3.72
N GLY A 307 19.79 -7.50 -3.90
CA GLY A 307 19.35 -8.64 -4.70
C GLY A 307 19.38 -9.99 -3.97
N LYS A 308 19.40 -9.99 -2.63
CA LYS A 308 19.38 -11.21 -1.81
C LYS A 308 18.05 -11.32 -1.07
N VAL A 309 17.32 -12.40 -1.28
CA VAL A 309 16.21 -12.77 -0.43
C VAL A 309 16.76 -13.35 0.86
N ILE A 310 16.33 -12.83 1.99
CA ILE A 310 16.62 -13.40 3.30
C ILE A 310 15.34 -13.82 3.99
N GLU A 311 15.45 -14.75 4.91
CA GLU A 311 14.31 -15.27 5.66
C GLU A 311 13.72 -14.20 6.58
N PRO A 312 12.43 -13.84 6.42
CA PRO A 312 11.78 -12.91 7.32
C PRO A 312 11.47 -13.56 8.67
N LYS A 313 11.61 -12.78 9.73
CA LYS A 313 11.32 -13.18 11.10
C LYS A 313 10.13 -12.38 11.61
N PHE A 314 8.94 -12.93 11.48
CA PHE A 314 7.73 -12.28 11.98
C PHE A 314 7.47 -12.64 13.44
N GLY A 315 6.98 -11.66 14.21
CA GLY A 315 6.68 -11.81 15.63
C GLY A 315 5.34 -12.47 15.92
N TRP A 316 4.39 -12.38 14.98
CA TRP A 316 3.01 -12.86 15.17
C TRP A 316 2.48 -13.53 13.91
N PRO A 317 1.62 -14.56 14.06
CA PRO A 317 0.99 -15.24 12.93
C PRO A 317 -0.23 -14.49 12.37
N PHE A 318 -0.84 -13.58 13.13
CA PHE A 318 -1.99 -12.80 12.68
C PHE A 318 -1.79 -11.32 12.93
N ALA A 319 -2.23 -10.53 11.97
CA ALA A 319 -2.28 -9.09 12.06
C ALA A 319 -3.66 -8.55 11.67
N ALA A 320 -4.11 -7.55 12.39
CA ALA A 320 -5.28 -6.76 12.05
C ALA A 320 -4.87 -5.30 11.90
N GLU A 321 -5.51 -4.56 11.00
CA GLU A 321 -5.32 -3.12 10.88
C GLU A 321 -6.65 -2.40 10.82
N ALA A 322 -6.68 -1.21 11.40
CA ALA A 322 -7.81 -0.30 11.32
C ALA A 322 -7.35 1.11 10.98
N THR A 323 -7.91 1.68 9.94
CA THR A 323 -7.69 3.10 9.59
C THR A 323 -8.26 3.98 10.69
N ILE A 324 -7.47 4.92 11.16
CA ILE A 324 -7.84 5.89 12.17
C ILE A 324 -8.25 7.18 11.49
N HIS A 325 -9.46 7.61 11.78
CA HIS A 325 -10.05 8.85 11.31
C HIS A 325 -10.06 9.88 12.44
N TYR A 326 -9.78 11.12 12.10
CA TYR A 326 -9.91 12.25 13.00
C TYR A 326 -11.37 12.75 13.00
N GLU A 327 -11.96 12.89 14.18
CA GLU A 327 -13.28 13.52 14.31
C GLU A 327 -13.19 15.01 13.93
N ALA A 328 -13.26 15.29 12.63
CA ALA A 328 -13.47 16.66 12.21
C ALA A 328 -14.86 17.08 12.68
N SER A 329 -14.97 18.20 13.35
CA SER A 329 -16.26 18.91 13.52
C SER A 329 -16.62 19.54 12.16
N SER A 330 -17.13 18.83 11.36
CA SER A 330 -16.98 18.28 10.05
C SER A 330 -17.57 19.07 8.89
N ASP A 331 -18.53 19.93 9.10
CA ASP A 331 -19.21 20.62 8.00
C ASP A 331 -18.64 22.03 7.74
N ASN A 332 -17.61 22.44 8.49
CA ASN A 332 -16.95 23.72 8.30
C ASN A 332 -15.65 23.53 7.48
N PRO A 333 -15.61 23.99 6.21
CA PRO A 333 -14.42 23.91 5.37
C PRO A 333 -13.17 24.57 5.98
N ALA A 334 -13.32 25.54 6.88
CA ALA A 334 -12.21 26.18 7.56
C ALA A 334 -11.46 25.22 8.51
N ILE A 335 -12.16 24.26 9.10
CA ILE A 335 -11.55 23.28 10.03
C ILE A 335 -10.71 22.23 9.28
N ALA A 336 -11.03 21.96 8.02
CA ALA A 336 -10.23 21.05 7.19
C ALA A 336 -8.81 21.57 6.91
N GLU A 337 -8.58 22.87 7.13
CA GLU A 337 -7.27 23.53 6.97
C GLU A 337 -6.52 23.68 8.30
N GLU A 338 -7.12 23.26 9.42
CA GLU A 338 -6.48 23.30 10.74
C GLU A 338 -5.58 22.07 10.96
N TRP A 339 -4.55 22.28 11.75
CA TRP A 339 -3.68 21.20 12.22
C TRP A 339 -4.45 20.23 13.12
N LYS A 340 -4.43 18.96 12.75
CA LYS A 340 -4.91 17.89 13.62
C LYS A 340 -3.76 17.51 14.56
N VAL A 341 -4.02 17.48 15.85
CA VAL A 341 -2.98 17.25 16.86
C VAL A 341 -3.39 16.08 17.74
N LEU A 342 -2.48 15.09 17.90
CA LEU A 342 -2.73 13.90 18.71
C LEU A 342 -1.56 13.61 19.65
N GLU A 343 -1.85 13.49 20.95
CA GLU A 343 -0.92 12.94 21.92
C GLU A 343 -1.20 11.45 22.10
N ILE A 344 -0.47 10.63 21.36
CA ILE A 344 -0.68 9.17 21.35
C ILE A 344 -0.12 8.54 22.61
N PRO A 345 -0.90 7.71 23.34
CA PRO A 345 -0.45 7.02 24.54
C PRO A 345 0.81 6.17 24.27
N LYS A 346 1.80 6.24 25.16
CA LYS A 346 3.10 5.55 25.00
C LYS A 346 2.96 4.06 24.65
N LYS A 347 1.97 3.37 25.25
CA LYS A 347 1.71 1.93 25.00
C LYS A 347 1.20 1.64 23.59
N VAL A 348 0.61 2.63 22.93
CA VAL A 348 0.03 2.50 21.58
C VAL A 348 0.98 3.02 20.51
N LYS A 349 1.93 3.88 20.88
CA LYS A 349 2.80 4.61 19.94
C LYS A 349 3.47 3.70 18.92
N GLN A 350 3.97 2.53 19.32
CA GLN A 350 4.59 1.56 18.42
C GLN A 350 3.60 1.03 17.37
N TRP A 351 2.32 0.89 17.71
CA TRP A 351 1.31 0.24 16.90
C TRP A 351 0.48 1.21 16.06
N PHE A 352 0.61 2.51 16.30
CA PHE A 352 -0.03 3.55 15.51
C PHE A 352 0.96 4.07 14.46
N LYS A 353 0.58 3.97 13.19
CA LYS A 353 1.37 4.41 12.03
C LYS A 353 0.72 5.63 11.41
N PRO A 354 1.14 6.83 11.81
CA PRO A 354 0.57 8.09 11.31
C PRO A 354 1.03 8.38 9.88
N TYR A 355 0.21 9.15 9.17
CA TYR A 355 0.45 9.64 7.82
C TYR A 355 0.65 11.16 7.81
N HIS A 356 1.52 11.66 6.94
CA HIS A 356 1.72 13.10 6.71
C HIS A 356 1.88 13.92 8.00
N TYR A 357 2.78 13.54 8.86
CA TYR A 357 2.93 14.12 10.20
C TYR A 357 4.35 14.66 10.45
N CYS A 358 4.42 15.58 11.38
CA CYS A 358 5.64 15.96 12.08
C CYS A 358 5.45 15.78 13.59
N VAL A 359 6.54 15.83 14.34
CA VAL A 359 6.53 15.73 15.80
C VAL A 359 7.10 17.00 16.40
N ILE A 360 6.30 17.66 17.26
CA ILE A 360 6.71 18.86 18.00
C ILE A 360 6.50 18.56 19.49
N ASP A 361 7.54 18.67 20.29
CA ASP A 361 7.53 18.38 21.74
C ASP A 361 6.95 16.99 22.09
N GLY A 362 7.16 15.98 21.21
CA GLY A 362 6.68 14.62 21.39
C GLY A 362 5.23 14.39 20.98
N ILE A 363 4.55 15.41 20.46
CA ILE A 363 3.14 15.39 20.02
C ILE A 363 3.10 15.31 18.50
N TYR A 364 2.20 14.50 17.97
CA TYR A 364 1.97 14.35 16.54
C TYR A 364 1.13 15.49 15.99
N HIS A 365 1.63 16.16 14.98
CA HIS A 365 0.95 17.21 14.22
C HIS A 365 0.78 16.74 12.78
N PHE A 366 -0.46 16.63 12.33
CA PHE A 366 -0.80 16.15 11.00
C PHE A 366 -0.99 17.32 10.04
N MET A 367 -0.42 17.19 8.84
CA MET A 367 -0.59 18.21 7.81
C MET A 367 -2.06 18.48 7.56
N PRO A 368 -2.48 19.75 7.44
CA PRO A 368 -3.83 20.10 7.07
C PRO A 368 -4.25 19.41 5.77
N SER A 369 -5.35 18.67 5.84
CA SER A 369 -5.88 17.91 4.72
C SER A 369 -7.40 17.83 4.83
N LYS A 370 -8.08 17.82 3.68
CA LYS A 370 -9.52 17.54 3.62
C LYS A 370 -9.85 16.06 3.96
N LYS A 371 -8.83 15.18 3.98
CA LYS A 371 -9.00 13.81 4.44
C LYS A 371 -9.02 13.78 5.96
N ASP A 372 -9.87 12.95 6.51
CA ASP A 372 -9.97 12.70 7.94
C ASP A 372 -9.04 11.54 8.39
N GLU A 373 -8.51 10.77 7.47
CA GLU A 373 -7.56 9.69 7.73
C GLU A 373 -6.23 10.24 8.26
N VAL A 374 -5.79 9.77 9.43
CA VAL A 374 -4.55 10.22 10.08
C VAL A 374 -3.52 9.11 10.26
N GLY A 375 -3.86 7.88 9.95
CA GLY A 375 -2.95 6.74 10.05
C GLY A 375 -3.68 5.42 10.21
N VAL A 376 -2.91 4.40 10.55
CA VAL A 376 -3.39 3.03 10.80
C VAL A 376 -2.99 2.58 12.20
N LEU A 377 -3.89 1.86 12.86
CA LEU A 377 -3.64 1.16 14.10
C LEU A 377 -3.52 -0.34 13.85
N LEU A 378 -2.43 -0.93 14.33
CA LEU A 378 -2.15 -2.36 14.20
C LEU A 378 -2.55 -3.11 15.46
N GLY A 379 -3.16 -4.28 15.25
CA GLY A 379 -3.38 -5.33 16.25
C GLY A 379 -2.66 -6.61 15.84
N VAL A 380 -2.14 -7.33 16.79
CA VAL A 380 -1.40 -8.58 16.57
C VAL A 380 -1.85 -9.65 17.56
N GLY A 381 -1.71 -10.92 17.20
CA GLY A 381 -2.08 -12.02 18.08
C GLY A 381 -1.69 -13.39 17.54
N ASP A 382 -1.86 -14.40 18.38
CA ASP A 382 -1.69 -15.82 18.01
C ASP A 382 -2.97 -16.39 17.34
N SER A 383 -4.02 -15.59 17.27
CA SER A 383 -5.27 -15.89 16.59
C SER A 383 -5.89 -14.64 15.96
N VAL A 384 -6.79 -14.85 15.00
CA VAL A 384 -7.57 -13.75 14.40
C VAL A 384 -8.35 -12.95 15.45
N ALA A 385 -8.96 -13.66 16.43
CA ALA A 385 -9.70 -13.00 17.50
C ALA A 385 -8.79 -12.08 18.34
N GLU A 386 -7.62 -12.57 18.76
CA GLU A 386 -6.67 -11.79 19.54
C GLU A 386 -6.16 -10.56 18.79
N SER A 387 -5.89 -10.66 17.48
CA SER A 387 -5.46 -9.50 16.69
C SER A 387 -6.54 -8.40 16.60
N ILE A 388 -7.82 -8.78 16.53
CA ILE A 388 -8.95 -7.84 16.55
C ILE A 388 -9.13 -7.24 17.96
N ASP A 389 -9.06 -8.08 18.99
CA ASP A 389 -9.21 -7.61 20.39
C ASP A 389 -8.07 -6.67 20.79
N ASP A 390 -6.86 -6.92 20.32
CA ASP A 390 -5.71 -6.04 20.53
C ASP A 390 -5.91 -4.63 19.89
N ILE A 391 -6.59 -4.55 18.73
CA ILE A 391 -7.01 -3.24 18.17
C ILE A 391 -8.01 -2.55 19.10
N LYS A 392 -9.02 -3.28 19.60
CA LYS A 392 -10.05 -2.71 20.47
C LYS A 392 -9.46 -2.20 21.79
N GLU A 393 -8.55 -2.96 22.40
CA GLU A 393 -7.83 -2.54 23.59
C GLU A 393 -7.03 -1.25 23.39
N LYS A 394 -6.34 -1.14 22.26
CA LYS A 394 -5.58 0.06 21.89
C LYS A 394 -6.50 1.27 21.63
N LEU A 395 -7.64 1.06 20.97
CA LEU A 395 -8.65 2.10 20.76
C LEU A 395 -9.23 2.58 22.10
N GLU A 396 -9.49 1.67 23.05
CA GLU A 396 -9.95 2.05 24.39
C GLU A 396 -8.93 2.93 25.13
N LEU A 397 -7.63 2.68 24.95
CA LEU A 397 -6.59 3.55 25.49
C LEU A 397 -6.58 4.95 24.85
N MET A 398 -7.10 5.08 23.63
CA MET A 398 -7.17 6.33 22.86
C MET A 398 -8.55 7.00 22.86
N LYS A 399 -9.53 6.45 23.57
CA LYS A 399 -10.94 6.94 23.57
C LYS A 399 -11.14 8.41 23.96
N HIS A 400 -10.14 9.02 24.59
CA HIS A 400 -10.16 10.45 24.98
C HIS A 400 -9.68 11.37 23.84
N LEU A 401 -9.15 10.80 22.75
CA LEU A 401 -8.69 11.54 21.60
C LEU A 401 -9.86 11.73 20.60
N PRO A 402 -9.85 12.80 19.78
CA PRO A 402 -10.89 13.05 18.79
C PRO A 402 -10.69 12.18 17.54
N ILE A 403 -10.74 10.86 17.72
CA ILE A 403 -10.51 9.87 16.68
C ILE A 403 -11.52 8.74 16.74
N PHE A 404 -11.72 8.06 15.62
CA PHE A 404 -12.51 6.84 15.55
C PHE A 404 -11.95 5.86 14.51
N ALA A 405 -12.39 4.60 14.60
CA ALA A 405 -12.16 3.58 13.59
C ALA A 405 -13.46 2.81 13.33
N LYS A 406 -13.67 2.36 12.08
CA LYS A 406 -14.89 1.68 11.66
C LYS A 406 -14.84 0.17 11.92
N THR A 407 -14.54 -0.22 13.15
CA THR A 407 -14.28 -1.62 13.56
C THR A 407 -15.42 -2.60 13.32
N ALA A 408 -16.66 -2.12 13.21
CA ALA A 408 -17.80 -2.97 12.86
C ALA A 408 -17.62 -3.73 11.51
N GLY A 409 -16.79 -3.20 10.61
CA GLY A 409 -16.45 -3.83 9.35
C GLY A 409 -15.68 -5.15 9.47
N PHE A 410 -15.08 -5.47 10.64
CA PHE A 410 -14.46 -6.78 10.87
C PHE A 410 -15.47 -7.93 10.72
N VAL A 411 -16.75 -7.69 11.01
CA VAL A 411 -17.82 -8.67 10.78
C VAL A 411 -17.91 -9.08 9.32
N ASP A 412 -17.81 -8.10 8.42
CA ASP A 412 -17.88 -8.35 6.98
C ASP A 412 -16.64 -9.08 6.47
N LEU A 413 -15.44 -8.68 6.95
CA LEU A 413 -14.20 -9.39 6.63
C LEU A 413 -14.21 -10.83 7.08
N LEU A 414 -14.69 -11.11 8.31
CA LEU A 414 -14.79 -12.48 8.81
C LEU A 414 -15.79 -13.33 7.98
N LYS A 415 -16.87 -12.74 7.48
CA LYS A 415 -17.79 -13.45 6.56
C LYS A 415 -17.10 -13.78 5.23
N SER A 416 -16.37 -12.83 4.66
CA SER A 416 -15.60 -13.05 3.42
C SER A 416 -14.55 -14.15 3.61
N ILE A 417 -13.83 -14.16 4.74
CA ILE A 417 -12.87 -15.20 5.08
C ILE A 417 -13.55 -16.57 5.22
N GLN A 418 -14.69 -16.64 5.92
CA GLN A 418 -15.44 -17.90 6.06
C GLN A 418 -15.95 -18.42 4.72
N GLU A 419 -16.33 -17.55 3.80
CA GLU A 419 -16.74 -17.95 2.46
C GLU A 419 -15.55 -18.48 1.63
N ALA A 420 -14.40 -17.81 1.71
CA ALA A 420 -13.17 -18.28 1.07
C ALA A 420 -12.73 -19.65 1.62
N GLU A 421 -12.80 -19.86 2.94
CA GLU A 421 -12.49 -21.17 3.54
C GLU A 421 -13.41 -22.29 3.06
N LYS A 422 -14.71 -22.03 2.87
CA LYS A 422 -15.63 -23.01 2.27
C LYS A 422 -15.23 -23.38 0.84
N ASN A 423 -14.62 -22.46 0.11
CA ASN A 423 -14.13 -22.64 -1.25
C ASN A 423 -12.67 -23.15 -1.32
N GLY A 424 -12.09 -23.56 -0.17
CA GLY A 424 -10.79 -24.23 -0.10
C GLY A 424 -9.60 -23.34 0.22
N ILE A 425 -9.77 -22.03 0.37
CA ILE A 425 -8.69 -21.12 0.78
C ILE A 425 -8.55 -21.14 2.29
N LYS A 426 -7.49 -21.77 2.78
CA LYS A 426 -7.21 -21.80 4.21
C LYS A 426 -6.65 -20.45 4.68
N PHE A 427 -7.33 -19.82 5.63
CA PHE A 427 -6.86 -18.59 6.26
C PHE A 427 -6.31 -18.84 7.67
N ALA A 428 -7.03 -19.57 8.51
CA ALA A 428 -6.62 -19.90 9.87
C ALA A 428 -7.19 -21.24 10.33
N ASN A 429 -6.64 -21.81 11.42
CA ASN A 429 -7.18 -23.03 12.00
C ASN A 429 -8.55 -22.81 12.67
N LYS A 430 -8.84 -21.58 13.10
CA LYS A 430 -10.10 -21.21 13.75
C LYS A 430 -10.42 -19.75 13.43
N ILE A 431 -11.54 -19.54 12.77
CA ILE A 431 -12.11 -18.21 12.53
C ILE A 431 -13.15 -17.91 13.61
N PRO A 432 -13.12 -16.74 14.28
CA PRO A 432 -14.16 -16.36 15.24
C PRO A 432 -15.51 -16.20 14.53
N LYS A 433 -16.60 -16.35 15.27
CA LYS A 433 -17.93 -16.04 14.72
C LYS A 433 -18.00 -14.52 14.46
N PRO A 434 -18.51 -14.08 13.28
CA PRO A 434 -18.58 -12.66 12.96
C PRO A 434 -19.21 -11.81 14.06
N GLU A 435 -20.27 -12.30 14.68
CA GLU A 435 -21.00 -11.58 15.74
C GLU A 435 -20.24 -11.50 17.06
N SER A 436 -19.20 -12.32 17.26
CA SER A 436 -18.41 -12.33 18.51
C SER A 436 -17.36 -11.21 18.57
N VAL A 437 -17.18 -10.48 17.49
CA VAL A 437 -16.18 -9.38 17.39
C VAL A 437 -16.80 -7.97 17.37
N LEU A 438 -18.11 -7.86 17.60
CA LEU A 438 -18.83 -6.57 17.75
C LEU A 438 -18.55 -5.85 19.07
#